data_4a46e5b1437a95bb407c5c170ccabe4c
#
_entry.id   4a46e5b1437a95bb407c5c170ccabe4c
#
_cell.length_a   1.000
_cell.length_b   1.000
_cell.length_c   1.000
_cell.angle_alpha   90.00
_cell.angle_beta   90.00
_cell.angle_gamma   90.00
#
_symmetry.space_group_name_H-M   'P 1'
#
loop_
_entity.id
_entity.type
_entity.pdbx_description
1 polymer ?
#
loop_
_entity_poly.entity_id
_entity_poly.type
_entity_poly.pdbx_seq_one_letter_code
_entity_poly.pdbx_strand_id
1 'polypeptide(L)'
;MKKILHNGDRYMLELKDFEAAADRLKNVIHNIPLSTSATFSAMTGAEVYLKYENQQKTGSFKVRGAYNKIMKRYAEGDLHAVVASSAGNHAQGVAFAASSVGVKSTIVMPRSTPIAKVSATQGYGADVVLAGNIYDEAYAKACEICEATGAEFIHPFDDEDVMAGQGTIALEILRDLPFVDMIFVPAGGGGLISGVAACAKQINPRIQIIGVQAEGAPAIANSFRAGERKPS
;
A
#
# COMPACT_ATOMS: atom_id res chain seq x y z
N MET A 1 -16.64 10.36 11.44
CA MET A 1 -17.55 9.20 11.66
C MET A 1 -17.38 8.27 10.46
N LYS A 2 -16.60 7.17 10.58
CA LYS A 2 -16.39 6.23 9.46
C LYS A 2 -17.71 5.55 9.10
N LYS A 3 -18.12 5.67 7.82
CA LYS A 3 -19.18 4.81 7.27
C LYS A 3 -18.73 3.35 7.44
N ILE A 4 -19.37 2.63 8.33
CA ILE A 4 -19.33 1.17 8.33
C ILE A 4 -20.11 0.79 7.07
N LEU A 5 -19.44 0.22 6.09
CA LEU A 5 -20.07 -0.29 4.87
C LEU A 5 -21.06 -1.39 5.28
N HIS A 6 -22.34 -1.10 5.14
CA HIS A 6 -23.39 -2.11 5.25
C HIS A 6 -23.41 -2.96 3.97
N ASN A 7 -23.80 -4.24 4.11
CA ASN A 7 -24.00 -5.20 3.03
C ASN A 7 -24.56 -4.59 1.75
N GLY A 8 -23.72 -4.26 0.77
CA GLY A 8 -24.11 -3.65 -0.50
C GLY A 8 -23.05 -2.76 -1.13
N ASP A 9 -22.29 -2.02 -0.35
CA ASP A 9 -21.22 -1.16 -0.86
C ASP A 9 -19.92 -1.99 -0.99
N ARG A 10 -19.79 -2.72 -2.09
CA ARG A 10 -18.52 -3.36 -2.46
C ARG A 10 -17.58 -2.29 -3.03
N TYR A 11 -16.35 -2.21 -2.51
CA TYR A 11 -15.25 -1.61 -3.25
C TYR A 11 -15.16 -2.35 -4.58
N MET A 12 -15.49 -1.67 -5.67
CA MET A 12 -15.49 -2.27 -7.00
C MET A 12 -14.36 -1.66 -7.82
N LEU A 13 -13.10 -1.93 -7.42
CA LEU A 13 -11.98 -1.68 -8.30
C LEU A 13 -12.15 -2.56 -9.54
N GLU A 14 -12.20 -1.92 -10.69
CA GLU A 14 -12.26 -2.58 -12.00
C GLU A 14 -10.84 -2.67 -12.60
N LEU A 15 -10.64 -3.54 -13.57
CA LEU A 15 -9.34 -3.72 -14.22
C LEU A 15 -8.77 -2.39 -14.74
N LYS A 16 -9.63 -1.52 -15.28
CA LYS A 16 -9.24 -0.18 -15.74
C LYS A 16 -8.59 0.70 -14.66
N ASP A 17 -8.95 0.51 -13.38
CA ASP A 17 -8.38 1.30 -12.27
C ASP A 17 -6.92 0.89 -12.02
N PHE A 18 -6.61 -0.40 -12.15
CA PHE A 18 -5.25 -0.92 -12.06
C PHE A 18 -4.41 -0.51 -13.26
N GLU A 19 -4.97 -0.55 -14.47
CA GLU A 19 -4.31 -0.10 -15.70
C GLU A 19 -3.99 1.40 -15.62
N ALA A 20 -4.94 2.23 -15.21
CA ALA A 20 -4.71 3.66 -15.00
C ALA A 20 -3.67 3.94 -13.89
N ALA A 21 -3.64 3.11 -12.83
CA ALA A 21 -2.61 3.19 -11.81
C ALA A 21 -1.23 2.82 -12.37
N ALA A 22 -1.16 1.77 -13.21
CA ALA A 22 0.09 1.37 -13.86
C ALA A 22 0.62 2.46 -14.79
N ASP A 23 -0.25 3.15 -15.53
CA ASP A 23 0.14 4.27 -16.39
C ASP A 23 0.69 5.45 -15.58
N ARG A 24 0.09 5.79 -14.43
CA ARG A 24 0.61 6.84 -13.53
C ARG A 24 1.96 6.47 -12.94
N LEU A 25 2.19 5.19 -12.67
CA LEU A 25 3.43 4.67 -12.08
C LEU A 25 4.56 4.48 -13.10
N LYS A 26 4.25 4.52 -14.40
CA LYS A 26 5.23 4.36 -15.47
C LYS A 26 6.35 5.40 -15.35
N ASN A 27 7.59 4.94 -15.45
CA ASN A 27 8.80 5.74 -15.29
C ASN A 27 9.03 6.34 -13.88
N VAL A 28 8.17 6.03 -12.93
CA VAL A 28 8.29 6.49 -11.54
C VAL A 28 8.89 5.41 -10.66
N ILE A 29 8.36 4.21 -10.74
CA ILE A 29 8.80 3.05 -9.97
C ILE A 29 9.89 2.25 -10.72
N HIS A 30 10.62 1.43 -9.98
CA HIS A 30 11.55 0.49 -10.59
C HIS A 30 10.78 -0.66 -11.25
N ASN A 31 11.13 -1.00 -12.48
CA ASN A 31 10.65 -2.23 -13.10
C ASN A 31 11.48 -3.40 -12.57
N ILE A 32 10.96 -4.08 -11.55
CA ILE A 32 11.63 -5.21 -10.88
C ILE A 32 11.16 -6.50 -11.53
N PRO A 33 12.04 -7.26 -12.20
CA PRO A 33 11.65 -8.51 -12.83
C PRO A 33 11.34 -9.58 -11.78
N LEU A 34 10.59 -10.61 -12.19
CA LEU A 34 10.46 -11.83 -11.41
C LEU A 34 11.81 -12.58 -11.41
N SER A 35 12.22 -13.06 -10.24
CA SER A 35 13.44 -13.83 -10.05
C SER A 35 13.10 -15.26 -9.63
N THR A 36 13.66 -16.25 -10.27
CA THR A 36 13.51 -17.66 -9.87
C THR A 36 14.27 -17.94 -8.57
N SER A 37 13.73 -18.84 -7.75
CA SER A 37 14.39 -19.31 -6.53
C SER A 37 14.61 -20.82 -6.57
N ALA A 38 15.81 -21.25 -6.92
CA ALA A 38 16.16 -22.66 -6.93
C ALA A 38 15.98 -23.33 -5.55
N THR A 39 16.31 -22.62 -4.47
CA THR A 39 16.15 -23.13 -3.10
C THR A 39 14.69 -23.40 -2.76
N PHE A 40 13.81 -22.41 -2.96
CA PHE A 40 12.39 -22.59 -2.64
C PHE A 40 11.70 -23.55 -3.62
N SER A 41 12.12 -23.59 -4.86
CA SER A 41 11.61 -24.58 -5.82
C SER A 41 11.97 -26.00 -5.40
N ALA A 42 13.19 -26.25 -4.96
CA ALA A 42 13.60 -27.56 -4.45
C ALA A 42 12.85 -27.96 -3.15
N MET A 43 12.59 -26.98 -2.27
CA MET A 43 11.86 -27.26 -1.01
C MET A 43 10.38 -27.57 -1.22
N THR A 44 9.76 -27.03 -2.24
CA THR A 44 8.32 -27.12 -2.47
C THR A 44 7.91 -28.09 -3.57
N GLY A 45 8.84 -28.45 -4.45
CA GLY A 45 8.54 -29.22 -5.66
C GLY A 45 7.79 -28.44 -6.74
N ALA A 46 7.72 -27.10 -6.61
CA ALA A 46 7.09 -26.20 -7.57
C ALA A 46 8.09 -25.20 -8.14
N GLU A 47 7.77 -24.56 -9.25
CA GLU A 47 8.55 -23.43 -9.75
C GLU A 47 8.21 -22.17 -8.95
N VAL A 48 9.17 -21.69 -8.14
CA VAL A 48 8.98 -20.52 -7.28
C VAL A 48 9.67 -19.29 -7.85
N TYR A 49 8.88 -18.23 -7.99
CA TYR A 49 9.33 -16.91 -8.42
C TYR A 49 9.14 -15.90 -7.30
N LEU A 50 10.04 -14.93 -7.21
CA LEU A 50 10.03 -13.88 -6.19
C LEU A 50 9.90 -12.50 -6.86
N LYS A 51 8.92 -11.70 -6.41
CA LYS A 51 8.76 -10.29 -6.74
C LYS A 51 9.33 -9.45 -5.61
N TYR A 52 10.55 -8.92 -5.79
CA TYR A 52 11.31 -8.23 -4.73
C TYR A 52 10.87 -6.78 -4.54
N GLU A 53 9.69 -6.53 -4.01
CA GLU A 53 9.21 -5.16 -3.74
C GLU A 53 10.01 -4.41 -2.65
N ASN A 54 10.90 -5.06 -1.93
CA ASN A 54 11.92 -4.43 -1.08
C ASN A 54 13.03 -3.73 -1.87
N GLN A 55 13.15 -3.97 -3.16
CA GLN A 55 14.06 -3.26 -4.07
C GLN A 55 13.39 -2.08 -4.77
N GLN A 56 12.12 -1.83 -4.48
CA GLN A 56 11.38 -0.70 -5.05
C GLN A 56 11.91 0.64 -4.50
N LYS A 57 11.63 1.75 -5.19
CA LYS A 57 11.86 3.09 -4.65
C LYS A 57 11.29 3.18 -3.24
N THR A 58 11.97 3.85 -2.34
CA THR A 58 11.64 3.92 -0.92
C THR A 58 11.72 2.56 -0.18
N GLY A 59 12.32 1.51 -0.78
CA GLY A 59 12.54 0.22 -0.15
C GLY A 59 11.30 -0.64 0.05
N SER A 60 10.18 -0.35 -0.62
CA SER A 60 8.94 -1.13 -0.48
C SER A 60 7.89 -0.82 -1.54
N PHE A 61 6.91 -1.71 -1.67
CA PHE A 61 5.73 -1.54 -2.54
C PHE A 61 4.87 -0.32 -2.18
N LYS A 62 5.01 0.25 -1.00
CA LYS A 62 4.14 1.34 -0.50
C LYS A 62 4.15 2.58 -1.40
N VAL A 63 5.24 2.83 -2.09
CA VAL A 63 5.34 3.93 -3.06
C VAL A 63 4.28 3.83 -4.16
N ARG A 64 3.89 2.63 -4.59
CA ARG A 64 2.92 2.42 -5.66
C ARG A 64 1.55 3.02 -5.31
N GLY A 65 0.99 2.62 -4.18
CA GLY A 65 -0.31 3.12 -3.73
C GLY A 65 -0.28 4.60 -3.33
N ALA A 66 0.75 5.05 -2.61
CA ALA A 66 0.89 6.44 -2.23
C ALA A 66 1.00 7.35 -3.45
N TYR A 67 1.83 6.98 -4.43
CA TYR A 67 1.99 7.75 -5.66
C TYR A 67 0.71 7.76 -6.50
N ASN A 68 0.07 6.61 -6.70
CA ASN A 68 -1.18 6.54 -7.46
C ASN A 68 -2.27 7.45 -6.87
N LYS A 69 -2.47 7.39 -5.55
CA LYS A 69 -3.44 8.24 -4.84
C LYS A 69 -3.13 9.73 -5.01
N ILE A 70 -1.90 10.12 -4.69
CA ILE A 70 -1.50 11.53 -4.71
C ILE A 70 -1.55 12.09 -6.14
N MET A 71 -1.07 11.35 -7.14
CA MET A 71 -1.12 11.78 -8.54
C MET A 71 -2.54 11.94 -9.06
N LYS A 72 -3.44 11.02 -8.72
CA LYS A 72 -4.84 11.11 -9.10
C LYS A 72 -5.48 12.36 -8.51
N ARG A 73 -5.32 12.58 -7.20
CA ARG A 73 -5.85 13.76 -6.50
C ARG A 73 -5.24 15.07 -7.01
N TYR A 74 -3.93 15.08 -7.29
CA TYR A 74 -3.24 16.23 -7.87
C TYR A 74 -3.80 16.61 -9.25
N ALA A 75 -4.08 15.61 -10.09
CA ALA A 75 -4.66 15.83 -11.41
C ALA A 75 -6.11 16.34 -11.37
N GLU A 76 -6.85 16.10 -10.29
CA GLU A 76 -8.19 16.64 -10.03
C GLU A 76 -8.16 18.14 -9.64
N GLY A 77 -6.98 18.68 -9.29
CA GLY A 77 -6.75 20.14 -9.13
C GLY A 77 -6.91 20.68 -7.70
N ASP A 78 -7.38 19.87 -6.74
CA ASP A 78 -7.73 20.35 -5.39
C ASP A 78 -6.72 19.96 -4.30
N LEU A 79 -5.61 19.29 -4.65
CA LEU A 79 -4.66 18.78 -3.68
C LEU A 79 -3.63 19.84 -3.28
N HIS A 80 -3.79 20.47 -2.11
CA HIS A 80 -2.87 21.47 -1.58
C HIS A 80 -1.79 20.92 -0.66
N ALA A 81 -2.15 19.93 0.14
CA ALA A 81 -1.27 19.25 1.09
C ALA A 81 -1.77 17.85 1.42
N VAL A 82 -0.88 16.98 1.86
CA VAL A 82 -1.21 15.63 2.31
C VAL A 82 -0.68 15.37 3.71
N VAL A 83 -1.39 14.52 4.44
CA VAL A 83 -1.00 14.05 5.78
C VAL A 83 -1.04 12.53 5.81
N ALA A 84 -0.08 11.91 6.50
CA ALA A 84 -0.14 10.49 6.81
C ALA A 84 0.36 10.21 8.23
N SER A 85 -0.14 9.13 8.84
CA SER A 85 0.38 8.60 10.10
C SER A 85 1.11 7.29 9.83
N SER A 86 2.44 7.31 9.92
CA SER A 86 3.27 6.12 9.71
C SER A 86 4.72 6.38 10.11
N ALA A 87 5.33 5.44 10.82
CA ALA A 87 6.75 5.46 11.16
C ALA A 87 7.60 4.54 10.25
N GLY A 88 7.12 4.20 9.06
CA GLY A 88 7.78 3.22 8.19
C GLY A 88 7.63 3.49 6.70
N ASN A 89 7.49 2.43 5.93
CA ASN A 89 7.50 2.45 4.48
C ASN A 89 6.41 3.34 3.85
N HIS A 90 5.23 3.43 4.47
CA HIS A 90 4.17 4.30 3.96
C HIS A 90 4.54 5.79 4.09
N ALA A 91 5.17 6.17 5.20
CA ALA A 91 5.69 7.53 5.40
C ALA A 91 6.60 7.97 4.25
N GLN A 92 7.58 7.14 3.92
CA GLN A 92 8.53 7.42 2.83
C GLN A 92 7.85 7.43 1.46
N GLY A 93 6.90 6.52 1.23
CA GLY A 93 6.10 6.49 0.00
C GLY A 93 5.28 7.75 -0.22
N VAL A 94 4.61 8.26 0.82
CA VAL A 94 3.84 9.51 0.78
C VAL A 94 4.76 10.71 0.59
N ALA A 95 5.85 10.80 1.34
CA ALA A 95 6.83 11.87 1.22
C ALA A 95 7.41 11.97 -0.20
N PHE A 96 7.86 10.84 -0.76
CA PHE A 96 8.36 10.76 -2.13
C PHE A 96 7.30 11.19 -3.15
N ALA A 97 6.08 10.66 -3.04
CA ALA A 97 5.01 10.95 -3.98
C ALA A 97 4.61 12.44 -3.97
N ALA A 98 4.42 13.01 -2.78
CA ALA A 98 4.06 14.41 -2.62
C ALA A 98 5.15 15.35 -3.17
N SER A 99 6.42 15.09 -2.83
CA SER A 99 7.56 15.86 -3.34
C SER A 99 7.69 15.83 -4.86
N SER A 100 7.35 14.71 -5.50
CA SER A 100 7.44 14.58 -6.96
C SER A 100 6.49 15.50 -7.72
N VAL A 101 5.44 15.98 -7.08
CA VAL A 101 4.45 16.92 -7.65
C VAL A 101 4.44 18.28 -6.95
N GLY A 102 5.40 18.55 -6.06
CA GLY A 102 5.51 19.81 -5.35
C GLY A 102 4.43 20.05 -4.29
N VAL A 103 3.72 19.00 -3.86
CA VAL A 103 2.69 19.06 -2.81
C VAL A 103 3.35 18.91 -1.44
N LYS A 104 2.95 19.74 -0.49
CA LYS A 104 3.44 19.66 0.89
C LYS A 104 2.95 18.38 1.55
N SER A 105 3.84 17.65 2.25
CA SER A 105 3.49 16.46 3.03
C SER A 105 3.87 16.62 4.49
N THR A 106 2.95 16.25 5.38
CA THR A 106 3.19 16.17 6.82
C THR A 106 3.02 14.74 7.29
N ILE A 107 4.07 14.17 7.86
CA ILE A 107 4.05 12.79 8.36
C ILE A 107 4.07 12.80 9.88
N VAL A 108 3.03 12.24 10.48
CA VAL A 108 2.94 12.14 11.95
C VAL A 108 3.44 10.77 12.40
N MET A 109 4.37 10.78 13.35
CA MET A 109 5.02 9.59 13.90
C MET A 109 4.97 9.60 15.42
N PRO A 110 4.92 8.43 16.10
CA PRO A 110 5.12 8.36 17.54
C PRO A 110 6.47 8.95 17.96
N ARG A 111 6.55 9.53 19.14
CA ARG A 111 7.80 10.12 19.70
C ARG A 111 8.91 9.10 19.85
N SER A 112 8.57 7.82 20.03
CA SER A 112 9.50 6.70 20.12
C SER A 112 10.09 6.26 18.77
N THR A 113 9.71 6.90 17.65
CA THR A 113 10.21 6.52 16.32
C THR A 113 11.72 6.72 16.23
N PRO A 114 12.48 5.69 15.78
CA PRO A 114 13.93 5.81 15.60
C PRO A 114 14.29 6.96 14.68
N ILE A 115 15.35 7.70 15.03
CA ILE A 115 15.79 8.90 14.32
C ILE A 115 16.12 8.62 12.85
N ALA A 116 16.64 7.43 12.56
CA ALA A 116 16.94 7.03 11.18
C ALA A 116 15.69 7.00 10.27
N LYS A 117 14.52 6.61 10.82
CA LYS A 117 13.25 6.62 10.09
C LYS A 117 12.71 8.03 9.88
N VAL A 118 12.87 8.89 10.89
CA VAL A 118 12.53 10.32 10.81
C VAL A 118 13.35 10.97 9.72
N SER A 119 14.68 10.84 9.78
CA SER A 119 15.60 11.44 8.80
C SER A 119 15.39 10.89 7.39
N ALA A 120 15.12 9.60 7.24
CA ALA A 120 14.81 9.01 5.93
C ALA A 120 13.53 9.63 5.31
N THR A 121 12.50 9.86 6.12
CA THR A 121 11.26 10.49 5.65
C THR A 121 11.46 11.98 5.30
N GLN A 122 12.20 12.71 6.13
CA GLN A 122 12.58 14.10 5.85
C GLN A 122 13.46 14.21 4.61
N GLY A 123 14.33 13.23 4.34
CA GLY A 123 15.15 13.15 3.13
C GLY A 123 14.32 13.06 1.84
N TYR A 124 13.08 12.63 1.91
CA TYR A 124 12.11 12.70 0.81
C TYR A 124 11.29 14.00 0.78
N GLY A 125 11.61 14.98 1.61
CA GLY A 125 11.00 16.31 1.57
C GLY A 125 9.75 16.51 2.43
N ALA A 126 9.42 15.57 3.33
CA ALA A 126 8.28 15.71 4.22
C ALA A 126 8.61 16.45 5.51
N ASP A 127 7.66 17.23 6.01
CA ASP A 127 7.66 17.70 7.38
C ASP A 127 7.27 16.54 8.32
N VAL A 128 8.08 16.27 9.34
CA VAL A 128 7.78 15.23 10.32
C VAL A 128 7.34 15.83 11.64
N VAL A 129 6.17 15.41 12.12
CA VAL A 129 5.60 15.78 13.42
C VAL A 129 5.67 14.57 14.34
N LEU A 130 6.37 14.69 15.46
CA LEU A 130 6.43 13.66 16.50
C LEU A 130 5.32 13.91 17.53
N ALA A 131 4.33 13.01 17.60
CA ALA A 131 3.18 13.14 18.48
C ALA A 131 2.75 11.79 19.05
N GLY A 132 2.39 11.80 20.34
CA GLY A 132 1.99 10.59 21.05
C GLY A 132 3.12 9.58 21.25
N ASN A 133 2.80 8.45 21.88
CA ASN A 133 3.74 7.37 22.17
C ASN A 133 3.44 6.10 21.36
N ILE A 134 2.18 5.97 20.91
CA ILE A 134 1.68 4.84 20.13
C ILE A 134 1.08 5.32 18.80
N TYR A 135 0.82 4.37 17.89
CA TYR A 135 0.27 4.66 16.57
C TYR A 135 -1.06 5.42 16.63
N ASP A 136 -1.99 5.03 17.50
CA ASP A 136 -3.33 5.63 17.58
C ASP A 136 -3.29 7.11 17.98
N GLU A 137 -2.37 7.49 18.87
CA GLU A 137 -2.15 8.89 19.26
C GLU A 137 -1.56 9.71 18.09
N ALA A 138 -0.60 9.14 17.38
CA ALA A 138 -0.05 9.78 16.18
C ALA A 138 -1.12 9.90 15.07
N TYR A 139 -1.96 8.90 14.90
CA TYR A 139 -3.08 8.92 13.97
C TYR A 139 -4.10 10.00 14.32
N ALA A 140 -4.50 10.11 15.60
CA ALA A 140 -5.40 11.17 16.06
C ALA A 140 -4.83 12.56 15.75
N LYS A 141 -3.52 12.76 16.00
CA LYS A 141 -2.85 14.03 15.67
C LYS A 141 -2.83 14.31 14.16
N ALA A 142 -2.66 13.28 13.33
CA ALA A 142 -2.73 13.44 11.88
C ALA A 142 -4.14 13.87 11.43
N CYS A 143 -5.20 13.33 12.03
CA CYS A 143 -6.58 13.74 11.78
C CYS A 143 -6.81 15.21 12.18
N GLU A 144 -6.33 15.64 13.35
CA GLU A 144 -6.41 17.04 13.78
C GLU A 144 -5.74 17.99 12.76
N ILE A 145 -4.58 17.61 12.23
CA ILE A 145 -3.88 18.41 11.21
C ILE A 145 -4.72 18.50 9.93
N CYS A 146 -5.32 17.38 9.48
CA CYS A 146 -6.21 17.37 8.32
C CYS A 146 -7.40 18.32 8.52
N GLU A 147 -8.06 18.25 9.67
CA GLU A 147 -9.20 19.11 10.00
C GLU A 147 -8.82 20.61 10.04
N ALA A 148 -7.66 20.92 10.61
CA ALA A 148 -7.18 22.30 10.74
C ALA A 148 -6.68 22.92 9.43
N THR A 149 -6.17 22.10 8.50
CA THR A 149 -5.47 22.60 7.31
C THR A 149 -6.18 22.31 6.00
N GLY A 150 -7.20 21.43 5.99
CA GLY A 150 -7.82 20.92 4.78
C GLY A 150 -6.94 19.94 3.99
N ALA A 151 -5.80 19.51 4.54
CA ALA A 151 -4.93 18.53 3.90
C ALA A 151 -5.60 17.16 3.81
N GLU A 152 -5.33 16.43 2.72
CA GLU A 152 -5.88 15.10 2.51
C GLU A 152 -5.09 14.03 3.27
N PHE A 153 -5.82 13.18 4.00
CA PHE A 153 -5.20 12.04 4.68
C PHE A 153 -4.94 10.88 3.71
N ILE A 154 -3.69 10.47 3.58
CA ILE A 154 -3.30 9.34 2.74
C ILE A 154 -3.26 8.06 3.58
N HIS A 155 -4.30 7.24 3.45
CA HIS A 155 -4.45 6.02 4.25
C HIS A 155 -3.47 4.93 3.79
N PRO A 156 -2.80 4.19 4.71
CA PRO A 156 -1.76 3.23 4.35
C PRO A 156 -2.24 1.95 3.65
N PHE A 157 -3.55 1.66 3.64
CA PHE A 157 -4.12 0.43 3.07
C PHE A 157 -5.63 0.45 2.80
N ASP A 158 -6.44 1.22 3.54
CA ASP A 158 -7.91 1.25 3.42
C ASP A 158 -8.34 2.45 2.57
N ASP A 159 -7.95 2.41 1.30
CA ASP A 159 -8.23 3.43 0.29
C ASP A 159 -8.15 2.77 -1.10
N GLU A 160 -9.16 2.96 -1.93
CA GLU A 160 -9.27 2.32 -3.25
C GLU A 160 -8.11 2.70 -4.18
N ASP A 161 -7.73 3.97 -4.21
CA ASP A 161 -6.63 4.41 -5.07
C ASP A 161 -5.29 3.87 -4.58
N VAL A 162 -5.11 3.74 -3.26
CA VAL A 162 -3.93 3.07 -2.69
C VAL A 162 -3.94 1.58 -3.06
N MET A 163 -5.09 0.90 -2.91
CA MET A 163 -5.21 -0.51 -3.31
C MET A 163 -4.99 -0.71 -4.80
N ALA A 164 -5.50 0.18 -5.66
CA ALA A 164 -5.26 0.14 -7.11
C ALA A 164 -3.77 0.23 -7.45
N GLY A 165 -3.04 1.14 -6.81
CA GLY A 165 -1.59 1.25 -6.96
C GLY A 165 -0.86 -0.04 -6.56
N GLN A 166 -1.24 -0.67 -5.43
CA GLN A 166 -0.66 -1.94 -4.99
C GLN A 166 -1.00 -3.10 -5.95
N GLY A 167 -2.19 -3.08 -6.53
CA GLY A 167 -2.64 -4.10 -7.49
C GLY A 167 -1.85 -4.13 -8.79
N THR A 168 -1.13 -3.06 -9.14
CA THR A 168 -0.23 -3.03 -10.32
C THR A 168 0.85 -4.11 -10.26
N ILE A 169 1.18 -4.62 -9.05
CA ILE A 169 2.08 -5.76 -8.88
C ILE A 169 1.52 -6.99 -9.58
N ALA A 170 0.20 -7.22 -9.51
CA ALA A 170 -0.42 -8.34 -10.20
C ALA A 170 -0.34 -8.20 -11.72
N LEU A 171 -0.52 -6.99 -12.28
CA LEU A 171 -0.32 -6.74 -13.71
C LEU A 171 1.10 -7.10 -14.16
N GLU A 172 2.10 -6.70 -13.38
CA GLU A 172 3.51 -7.02 -13.68
C GLU A 172 3.78 -8.52 -13.59
N ILE A 173 3.28 -9.19 -12.53
CA ILE A 173 3.41 -10.65 -12.37
C ILE A 173 2.78 -11.38 -13.56
N LEU A 174 1.55 -11.02 -13.93
CA LEU A 174 0.82 -11.71 -14.99
C LEU A 174 1.36 -11.43 -16.39
N ARG A 175 1.98 -10.27 -16.59
CA ARG A 175 2.73 -9.98 -17.82
C ARG A 175 3.96 -10.88 -17.94
N ASP A 176 4.72 -11.04 -16.85
CA ASP A 176 5.99 -11.77 -16.84
C ASP A 176 5.80 -13.29 -16.68
N LEU A 177 4.70 -13.72 -16.04
CA LEU A 177 4.33 -15.11 -15.80
C LEU A 177 2.82 -15.34 -15.99
N PRO A 178 2.32 -15.40 -17.25
CA PRO A 178 0.88 -15.47 -17.54
C PRO A 178 0.17 -16.72 -17.01
N PHE A 179 0.93 -17.79 -16.75
CA PHE A 179 0.40 -19.10 -16.32
C PHE A 179 0.63 -19.38 -14.83
N VAL A 180 0.82 -18.36 -14.02
CA VAL A 180 0.96 -18.52 -12.56
C VAL A 180 -0.29 -19.15 -11.96
N ASP A 181 -0.10 -20.17 -11.12
CA ASP A 181 -1.20 -20.87 -10.43
C ASP A 181 -1.56 -20.21 -9.10
N MET A 182 -0.54 -19.76 -8.35
CA MET A 182 -0.70 -19.23 -7.01
C MET A 182 0.17 -17.99 -6.79
N ILE A 183 -0.39 -16.99 -6.10
CA ILE A 183 0.35 -15.81 -5.65
C ILE A 183 0.25 -15.71 -4.14
N PHE A 184 1.38 -15.81 -3.46
CA PHE A 184 1.49 -15.63 -2.02
C PHE A 184 1.73 -14.16 -1.70
N VAL A 185 0.86 -13.56 -0.89
CA VAL A 185 0.88 -12.13 -0.59
C VAL A 185 0.93 -11.90 0.91
N PRO A 186 1.94 -11.18 1.45
CA PRO A 186 1.95 -10.82 2.86
C PRO A 186 0.77 -9.89 3.18
N ALA A 187 0.06 -10.21 4.26
CA ALA A 187 -1.14 -9.50 4.69
C ALA A 187 -0.92 -8.85 6.06
N GLY A 188 -0.83 -7.52 6.09
CA GLY A 188 -0.88 -6.71 7.31
C GLY A 188 -2.26 -6.05 7.43
N GLY A 189 -2.36 -4.77 7.02
CA GLY A 189 -3.64 -4.04 6.97
C GLY A 189 -4.55 -4.39 5.80
N GLY A 190 -4.15 -5.30 4.92
CA GLY A 190 -5.00 -5.83 3.84
C GLY A 190 -4.87 -5.15 2.48
N GLY A 191 -4.37 -3.90 2.38
CA GLY A 191 -4.37 -3.15 1.12
C GLY A 191 -3.58 -3.79 -0.02
N LEU A 192 -2.44 -4.43 0.27
CA LEU A 192 -1.66 -5.13 -0.74
C LEU A 192 -2.41 -6.34 -1.29
N ILE A 193 -2.85 -7.24 -0.41
CA ILE A 193 -3.55 -8.46 -0.84
C ILE A 193 -4.88 -8.12 -1.52
N SER A 194 -5.60 -7.11 -1.06
CA SER A 194 -6.85 -6.66 -1.69
C SER A 194 -6.60 -6.16 -3.12
N GLY A 195 -5.59 -5.31 -3.33
CA GLY A 195 -5.23 -4.83 -4.66
C GLY A 195 -4.77 -5.95 -5.60
N VAL A 196 -3.84 -6.80 -5.13
CA VAL A 196 -3.33 -7.93 -5.91
C VAL A 196 -4.44 -8.93 -6.26
N ALA A 197 -5.28 -9.27 -5.27
CA ALA A 197 -6.37 -10.24 -5.49
C ALA A 197 -7.44 -9.69 -6.44
N ALA A 198 -7.88 -8.43 -6.24
CA ALA A 198 -8.88 -7.81 -7.09
C ALA A 198 -8.41 -7.72 -8.56
N CYS A 199 -7.16 -7.33 -8.78
CA CYS A 199 -6.57 -7.28 -10.11
C CYS A 199 -6.41 -8.68 -10.73
N ALA A 200 -5.74 -9.60 -10.05
CA ALA A 200 -5.45 -10.92 -10.59
C ALA A 200 -6.71 -11.72 -10.90
N LYS A 201 -7.73 -11.66 -10.04
CA LYS A 201 -8.99 -12.39 -10.21
C LYS A 201 -9.85 -11.88 -11.37
N GLN A 202 -9.73 -10.62 -11.72
CA GLN A 202 -10.42 -10.08 -12.91
C GLN A 202 -9.75 -10.53 -14.21
N ILE A 203 -8.44 -10.77 -14.19
CA ILE A 203 -7.70 -11.25 -15.37
C ILE A 203 -7.85 -12.78 -15.50
N ASN A 204 -7.63 -13.50 -14.42
CA ASN A 204 -7.76 -14.95 -14.39
C ASN A 204 -8.33 -15.41 -13.03
N PRO A 205 -9.63 -15.73 -12.94
CA PRO A 205 -10.26 -16.14 -11.68
C PRO A 205 -9.75 -17.46 -11.10
N ARG A 206 -9.01 -18.27 -11.90
CA ARG A 206 -8.43 -19.54 -11.44
C ARG A 206 -7.20 -19.38 -10.59
N ILE A 207 -6.48 -18.24 -10.68
CA ILE A 207 -5.29 -17.99 -9.87
C ILE A 207 -5.67 -18.01 -8.38
N GLN A 208 -4.94 -18.78 -7.58
CA GLN A 208 -5.13 -18.80 -6.14
C GLN A 208 -4.34 -17.65 -5.49
N ILE A 209 -5.00 -16.84 -4.68
CA ILE A 209 -4.34 -15.78 -3.90
C ILE A 209 -4.28 -16.23 -2.45
N ILE A 210 -3.08 -16.40 -1.95
CA ILE A 210 -2.80 -16.91 -0.60
C ILE A 210 -2.27 -15.80 0.27
N GLY A 211 -3.06 -15.37 1.25
CA GLY A 211 -2.62 -14.39 2.26
C GLY A 211 -1.70 -15.06 3.28
N VAL A 212 -0.53 -14.44 3.53
CA VAL A 212 0.42 -14.88 4.54
C VAL A 212 0.49 -13.83 5.64
N GLN A 213 0.21 -14.23 6.88
CA GLN A 213 0.18 -13.33 8.03
C GLN A 213 0.93 -13.95 9.21
N ALA A 214 1.59 -13.10 10.03
CA ALA A 214 2.26 -13.57 11.22
C ALA A 214 1.26 -14.08 12.29
N GLU A 215 1.58 -15.16 12.97
CA GLU A 215 0.74 -15.74 14.04
C GLU A 215 0.49 -14.73 15.19
N GLY A 216 1.49 -13.88 15.49
CA GLY A 216 1.37 -12.86 16.52
C GLY A 216 0.48 -11.66 16.17
N ALA A 217 0.01 -11.54 14.89
CA ALA A 217 -0.87 -10.45 14.44
C ALA A 217 -1.88 -10.94 13.39
N PRO A 218 -2.78 -11.89 13.71
CA PRO A 218 -3.58 -12.63 12.73
C PRO A 218 -4.93 -11.98 12.39
N ALA A 219 -5.08 -10.66 12.57
CA ALA A 219 -6.38 -9.98 12.46
C ALA A 219 -7.10 -10.21 11.10
N ILE A 220 -6.36 -10.12 9.98
CA ILE A 220 -6.94 -10.36 8.65
C ILE A 220 -7.35 -11.83 8.49
N ALA A 221 -6.48 -12.77 8.88
CA ALA A 221 -6.78 -14.21 8.79
C ALA A 221 -7.99 -14.57 9.65
N ASN A 222 -8.08 -14.04 10.87
CA ASN A 222 -9.22 -14.26 11.76
C ASN A 222 -10.50 -13.64 11.21
N SER A 223 -10.43 -12.41 10.67
CA SER A 223 -11.58 -11.75 10.04
C SER A 223 -12.09 -12.52 8.84
N PHE A 224 -11.17 -12.99 7.98
CA PHE A 224 -11.52 -13.78 6.79
C PHE A 224 -12.21 -15.10 7.16
N ARG A 225 -11.68 -15.84 8.15
CA ARG A 225 -12.28 -17.09 8.62
C ARG A 225 -13.64 -16.89 9.28
N ALA A 226 -13.81 -15.77 10.00
CA ALA A 226 -15.06 -15.46 10.69
C ALA A 226 -16.15 -14.86 9.77
N GLY A 227 -15.78 -14.40 8.56
CA GLY A 227 -16.68 -13.65 7.67
C GLY A 227 -17.06 -12.27 8.19
N GLU A 228 -16.39 -11.78 9.24
CA GLU A 228 -16.61 -10.47 9.85
C GLU A 228 -15.29 -9.86 10.37
N ARG A 229 -15.26 -8.54 10.53
CA ARG A 229 -14.07 -7.86 11.05
C ARG A 229 -13.79 -8.26 12.51
N LYS A 230 -12.60 -8.77 12.77
CA LYS A 230 -12.08 -9.04 14.11
C LYS A 230 -11.02 -7.98 14.49
N PRO A 231 -10.92 -7.61 15.78
CA PRO A 231 -9.87 -6.73 16.25
C PRO A 231 -8.48 -7.37 16.07
N SER A 232 -7.46 -6.51 15.95
CA SER A 232 -6.04 -6.88 15.87
C SER A 232 -5.46 -7.13 17.25
#